data_72980157cbb7b4e6796d1221f0daafac
#
_entry.id   72980157cbb7b4e6796d1221f0daafac
#
_cell.length_a   1.000
_cell.length_b   1.000
_cell.length_c   1.000
_cell.angle_alpha   90.00
_cell.angle_beta   90.00
_cell.angle_gamma   90.00
#
_symmetry.space_group_name_H-M   'P 1'
#
loop_
_entity.id
_entity.type
_entity.pdbx_description
1 polymer ?
#
loop_
_entity_poly.entity_id
_entity_poly.type
_entity_poly.pdbx_seq_one_letter_code
_entity_poly.pdbx_strand_id
1 'polypeptide(L)'
;MDTQQHNAIVALNAAQAARREDVATPEAAVAAVYDVISGPAERERPRDWDRFRSLFLPGARFLLTRWGDRESGTEEEVVREWDVEGFITVASTVYRERGFWEREVWHRTDRFGNIAHVFSTYESRLDSPDSDPVGRGINSVQLVRSQGRWWIAEIAWDVETPANAIPEDYR
;
A
#
# COMPACT_ATOMS: atom_id res chain seq x y z
N MET A 1 16.44 29.73 -7.71
CA MET A 1 15.36 28.78 -7.30
C MET A 1 15.20 27.79 -8.43
N ASP A 2 15.48 26.56 -8.18
CA ASP A 2 15.62 25.53 -9.19
C ASP A 2 14.24 25.15 -9.77
N THR A 3 14.16 24.99 -11.07
CA THR A 3 12.94 24.64 -11.84
C THR A 3 12.30 23.33 -11.35
N GLN A 4 13.10 22.41 -10.77
CA GLN A 4 12.62 21.14 -10.20
C GLN A 4 11.79 21.33 -8.92
N GLN A 5 12.16 22.28 -8.03
CA GLN A 5 11.36 22.56 -6.82
C GLN A 5 10.00 23.17 -7.16
N HIS A 6 9.95 23.99 -8.20
CA HIS A 6 8.68 24.57 -8.66
C HIS A 6 7.71 23.52 -9.24
N ASN A 7 8.26 22.54 -9.96
CA ASN A 7 7.47 21.45 -10.53
C ASN A 7 6.88 20.51 -9.48
N ALA A 8 7.57 20.24 -8.38
CA ALA A 8 7.06 19.41 -7.30
C ALA A 8 5.84 20.06 -6.60
N ILE A 9 5.87 21.37 -6.35
CA ILE A 9 4.73 22.11 -5.76
C ILE A 9 3.53 22.13 -6.72
N VAL A 10 3.76 22.33 -8.00
CA VAL A 10 2.71 22.32 -9.03
C VAL A 10 2.09 20.94 -9.17
N ALA A 11 2.88 19.86 -9.09
CA ALA A 11 2.37 18.50 -9.15
C ALA A 11 1.45 18.15 -7.97
N LEU A 12 1.77 18.60 -6.76
CA LEU A 12 0.88 18.43 -5.58
C LEU A 12 -0.45 19.18 -5.75
N ASN A 13 -0.44 20.35 -6.38
CA ASN A 13 -1.65 21.14 -6.64
C ASN A 13 -2.56 20.52 -7.71
N ALA A 14 -1.99 19.76 -8.63
CA ALA A 14 -2.71 19.04 -9.70
C ALA A 14 -3.16 17.62 -9.28
N ALA A 15 -2.74 17.17 -8.10
CA ALA A 15 -3.15 15.86 -7.61
C ALA A 15 -4.67 15.78 -7.46
N GLN A 16 -5.24 14.70 -7.94
CA GLN A 16 -6.68 14.43 -7.89
C GLN A 16 -7.21 14.60 -6.46
N ALA A 17 -8.36 15.25 -6.32
CA ALA A 17 -8.95 15.52 -5.02
C ALA A 17 -9.27 14.22 -4.30
N ALA A 18 -8.50 13.89 -3.25
CA ALA A 18 -8.78 12.74 -2.41
C ALA A 18 -10.06 12.96 -1.59
N ARG A 19 -10.70 11.89 -1.20
CA ARG A 19 -11.76 11.96 -0.20
C ARG A 19 -11.17 12.47 1.11
N ARG A 20 -11.81 13.44 1.72
CA ARG A 20 -11.28 14.10 2.92
C ARG A 20 -11.05 13.11 4.07
N GLU A 21 -11.95 12.15 4.23
CA GLU A 21 -11.86 11.07 5.21
C GLU A 21 -10.65 10.17 5.02
N ASP A 22 -10.29 9.85 3.77
CA ASP A 22 -9.15 8.96 3.45
C ASP A 22 -7.79 9.58 3.83
N VAL A 23 -7.70 10.90 3.92
CA VAL A 23 -6.41 11.60 4.08
C VAL A 23 -6.35 12.46 5.34
N ALA A 24 -7.30 12.28 6.25
CA ALA A 24 -7.41 13.05 7.49
C ALA A 24 -6.32 12.68 8.50
N THR A 25 -5.97 11.40 8.58
CA THR A 25 -4.92 10.85 9.46
C THR A 25 -4.02 9.87 8.70
N PRO A 26 -2.83 9.55 9.22
CA PRO A 26 -1.98 8.50 8.62
C PRO A 26 -2.69 7.15 8.53
N GLU A 27 -3.40 6.77 9.59
CA GLU A 27 -4.12 5.50 9.69
C GLU A 27 -5.26 5.44 8.66
N ALA A 28 -5.98 6.55 8.47
CA ALA A 28 -7.04 6.63 7.46
C ALA A 28 -6.49 6.44 6.03
N ALA A 29 -5.29 6.99 5.75
CA ALA A 29 -4.66 6.81 4.44
C ALA A 29 -4.26 5.34 4.20
N VAL A 30 -3.74 4.66 5.22
CA VAL A 30 -3.41 3.22 5.13
C VAL A 30 -4.69 2.37 4.99
N ALA A 31 -5.73 2.65 5.78
CA ALA A 31 -7.02 1.97 5.67
C ALA A 31 -7.65 2.13 4.27
N ALA A 32 -7.53 3.32 3.66
CA ALA A 32 -8.01 3.58 2.31
C ALA A 32 -7.26 2.77 1.24
N VAL A 33 -5.95 2.52 1.42
CA VAL A 33 -5.18 1.61 0.54
C VAL A 33 -5.79 0.21 0.61
N TYR A 34 -5.96 -0.35 1.80
CA TYR A 34 -6.55 -1.69 1.98
C TYR A 34 -7.96 -1.80 1.39
N ASP A 35 -8.79 -0.77 1.59
CA ASP A 35 -10.15 -0.73 1.06
C ASP A 35 -10.17 -0.74 -0.48
N VAL A 36 -9.31 0.05 -1.12
CA VAL A 36 -9.28 0.14 -2.58
C VAL A 36 -8.76 -1.16 -3.22
N ILE A 37 -7.69 -1.75 -2.68
CA ILE A 37 -7.12 -2.97 -3.28
C ILE A 37 -7.99 -4.22 -3.04
N SER A 38 -8.93 -4.15 -2.09
CA SER A 38 -9.80 -5.27 -1.71
C SER A 38 -11.07 -5.33 -2.53
N GLY A 39 -11.46 -6.56 -2.93
CA GLY A 39 -12.73 -6.79 -3.62
C GLY A 39 -12.74 -8.04 -4.50
N PRO A 40 -13.87 -8.33 -5.19
CA PRO A 40 -13.99 -9.43 -6.11
C PRO A 40 -13.05 -9.26 -7.31
N ALA A 41 -13.01 -10.23 -8.22
CA ALA A 41 -12.24 -10.12 -9.46
C ALA A 41 -12.58 -8.81 -10.21
N GLU A 42 -11.58 -8.15 -10.80
CA GLU A 42 -11.80 -6.86 -11.48
C GLU A 42 -12.75 -6.96 -12.67
N ARG A 43 -12.83 -8.11 -13.32
CA ARG A 43 -13.85 -8.38 -14.35
C ARG A 43 -15.28 -8.28 -13.85
N GLU A 44 -15.50 -8.47 -12.54
CA GLU A 44 -16.81 -8.37 -11.87
C GLU A 44 -17.04 -6.95 -11.33
N ARG A 45 -16.01 -6.38 -10.72
CA ARG A 45 -16.03 -5.01 -10.18
C ARG A 45 -14.63 -4.39 -10.23
N PRO A 46 -14.40 -3.40 -11.10
CA PRO A 46 -13.12 -2.68 -11.16
C PRO A 46 -12.77 -2.02 -9.83
N ARG A 47 -11.49 -1.92 -9.52
CA ARG A 47 -10.98 -1.13 -8.41
C ARG A 47 -11.11 0.36 -8.71
N ASP A 48 -11.27 1.17 -7.67
CA ASP A 48 -11.24 2.65 -7.76
C ASP A 48 -9.77 3.13 -7.79
N TRP A 49 -9.09 2.87 -8.91
CA TRP A 49 -7.69 3.25 -9.06
C TRP A 49 -7.46 4.76 -9.03
N ASP A 50 -8.47 5.57 -9.32
CA ASP A 50 -8.36 7.03 -9.19
C ASP A 50 -8.34 7.45 -7.72
N ARG A 51 -9.17 6.83 -6.87
CA ARG A 51 -9.08 6.99 -5.42
C ARG A 51 -7.73 6.52 -4.90
N PHE A 52 -7.22 5.39 -5.38
CA PHE A 52 -5.89 4.89 -5.03
C PHE A 52 -4.80 5.93 -5.32
N ARG A 53 -4.72 6.42 -6.57
CA ARG A 53 -3.76 7.45 -6.99
C ARG A 53 -3.80 8.68 -6.09
N SER A 54 -4.98 9.07 -5.65
CA SER A 54 -5.15 10.27 -4.83
C SER A 54 -4.52 10.19 -3.45
N LEU A 55 -4.16 9.00 -2.95
CA LEU A 55 -3.54 8.80 -1.64
C LEU A 55 -2.04 9.11 -1.64
N PHE A 56 -1.39 9.07 -2.80
CA PHE A 56 0.06 9.04 -2.93
C PHE A 56 0.65 10.37 -3.37
N LEU A 57 1.85 10.67 -2.87
CA LEU A 57 2.68 11.73 -3.42
C LEU A 57 3.07 11.41 -4.88
N PRO A 58 3.21 12.43 -5.74
CA PRO A 58 3.94 12.24 -7.00
C PRO A 58 5.33 11.68 -6.75
N GLY A 59 5.67 10.57 -7.41
CA GLY A 59 6.93 9.87 -7.21
C GLY A 59 6.95 8.93 -6.01
N ALA A 60 5.81 8.64 -5.39
CA ALA A 60 5.69 7.61 -4.37
C ALA A 60 6.13 6.24 -4.88
N ARG A 61 6.69 5.41 -3.99
CA ARG A 61 7.29 4.14 -4.34
C ARG A 61 6.70 2.98 -3.55
N PHE A 62 6.68 1.84 -4.21
CA PHE A 62 6.33 0.54 -3.65
C PHE A 62 7.54 -0.35 -3.72
N LEU A 63 7.95 -0.93 -2.58
CA LEU A 63 9.13 -1.77 -2.45
C LEU A 63 8.73 -3.13 -1.89
N LEU A 64 8.86 -4.17 -2.69
CA LEU A 64 8.73 -5.55 -2.24
C LEU A 64 10.12 -6.15 -2.02
N THR A 65 10.36 -6.70 -0.83
CA THR A 65 11.68 -7.21 -0.44
C THR A 65 11.88 -8.69 -0.71
N ARG A 66 10.84 -9.41 -1.15
CA ARG A 66 10.91 -10.81 -1.56
C ARG A 66 10.14 -11.04 -2.84
N TRP A 67 10.68 -11.86 -3.70
CA TRP A 67 10.04 -12.26 -4.95
C TRP A 67 10.33 -13.72 -5.24
N GLY A 68 9.35 -14.42 -5.79
CA GLY A 68 9.48 -15.82 -6.20
C GLY A 68 8.25 -16.63 -5.87
N ASP A 69 8.36 -17.93 -6.12
CA ASP A 69 7.29 -18.88 -5.84
C ASP A 69 7.53 -19.53 -4.46
N ARG A 70 6.62 -19.26 -3.53
CA ARG A 70 6.64 -19.81 -2.18
C ARG A 70 6.47 -21.32 -2.13
N GLU A 71 5.68 -21.87 -3.05
CA GLU A 71 5.40 -23.30 -3.07
C GLU A 71 6.62 -24.12 -3.53
N SER A 72 7.42 -23.54 -4.45
CA SER A 72 8.65 -24.18 -4.93
C SER A 72 9.88 -23.90 -4.07
N GLY A 73 9.78 -22.98 -3.10
CA GLY A 73 10.91 -22.54 -2.27
C GLY A 73 11.99 -21.77 -3.04
N THR A 74 11.63 -21.17 -4.17
CA THR A 74 12.53 -20.35 -5.01
C THR A 74 12.40 -18.85 -4.71
N GLU A 75 12.00 -18.48 -3.50
CA GLU A 75 12.01 -17.08 -3.09
C GLU A 75 13.44 -16.55 -2.98
N GLU A 76 13.68 -15.42 -3.62
CA GLU A 76 14.95 -14.69 -3.52
C GLU A 76 14.74 -13.39 -2.74
N GLU A 77 15.72 -13.00 -1.93
CA GLU A 77 15.78 -11.69 -1.33
C GLU A 77 16.18 -10.67 -2.40
N VAL A 78 15.19 -10.08 -3.01
CA VAL A 78 15.35 -9.05 -4.04
C VAL A 78 14.45 -7.87 -3.72
N VAL A 79 14.92 -6.67 -4.02
CA VAL A 79 14.06 -5.48 -3.96
C VAL A 79 13.44 -5.28 -5.34
N ARG A 80 12.12 -5.32 -5.40
CA ARG A 80 11.37 -4.86 -6.56
C ARG A 80 10.73 -3.53 -6.25
N GLU A 81 10.87 -2.61 -7.19
CA GLU A 81 10.38 -1.26 -7.06
C GLU A 81 9.35 -0.95 -8.15
N TRP A 82 8.28 -0.27 -7.75
CA TRP A 82 7.29 0.29 -8.66
C TRP A 82 6.93 1.72 -8.22
N ASP A 83 6.61 2.56 -9.17
CA ASP A 83 5.78 3.74 -8.93
C ASP A 83 4.31 3.34 -8.81
N VAL A 84 3.42 4.32 -8.59
CA VAL A 84 1.99 4.08 -8.42
C VAL A 84 1.37 3.38 -9.64
N GLU A 85 1.72 3.78 -10.86
CA GLU A 85 1.18 3.19 -12.08
C GLU A 85 1.73 1.78 -12.33
N GLY A 86 3.00 1.55 -12.03
CA GLY A 86 3.61 0.23 -12.08
C GLY A 86 2.96 -0.74 -11.11
N PHE A 87 2.70 -0.30 -9.87
CA PHE A 87 1.96 -1.10 -8.89
C PHE A 87 0.55 -1.44 -9.39
N ILE A 88 -0.22 -0.45 -9.87
CA ILE A 88 -1.56 -0.67 -10.42
C ILE A 88 -1.53 -1.70 -11.55
N THR A 89 -0.56 -1.60 -12.45
CA THR A 89 -0.42 -2.53 -13.58
C THR A 89 -0.22 -3.97 -13.10
N VAL A 90 0.69 -4.20 -12.14
CA VAL A 90 0.95 -5.53 -11.58
C VAL A 90 -0.27 -6.02 -10.79
N ALA A 91 -0.84 -5.19 -9.95
CA ALA A 91 -2.01 -5.53 -9.13
C ALA A 91 -3.22 -5.90 -9.99
N SER A 92 -3.54 -5.11 -11.02
CA SER A 92 -4.63 -5.40 -11.96
C SER A 92 -4.43 -6.73 -12.71
N THR A 93 -3.18 -7.13 -12.97
CA THR A 93 -2.92 -8.45 -13.57
C THR A 93 -3.30 -9.58 -12.62
N VAL A 94 -2.96 -9.45 -11.33
CA VAL A 94 -3.30 -10.42 -10.29
C VAL A 94 -4.81 -10.43 -10.01
N TYR A 95 -5.42 -9.25 -9.89
CA TYR A 95 -6.82 -9.09 -9.47
C TYR A 95 -7.84 -9.31 -10.59
N ARG A 96 -7.39 -9.46 -11.86
CA ARG A 96 -8.28 -9.60 -13.02
C ARG A 96 -9.24 -10.77 -12.89
N GLU A 97 -8.72 -11.93 -12.54
CA GLU A 97 -9.44 -13.20 -12.58
C GLU A 97 -9.88 -13.71 -11.21
N ARG A 98 -9.28 -13.17 -10.13
CA ARG A 98 -9.53 -13.59 -8.76
C ARG A 98 -9.84 -12.41 -7.85
N GLY A 99 -10.73 -12.64 -6.90
CA GLY A 99 -10.93 -11.71 -5.80
C GLY A 99 -9.69 -11.67 -4.87
N PHE A 100 -9.39 -10.47 -4.37
CA PHE A 100 -8.31 -10.23 -3.42
C PHE A 100 -8.82 -9.34 -2.31
N TRP A 101 -8.61 -9.74 -1.08
CA TRP A 101 -8.92 -8.94 0.11
C TRP A 101 -7.71 -8.89 1.01
N GLU A 102 -7.36 -7.69 1.41
CA GLU A 102 -6.32 -7.44 2.40
C GLU A 102 -6.88 -6.59 3.51
N ARG A 103 -6.61 -6.96 4.76
CA ARG A 103 -7.05 -6.22 5.92
C ARG A 103 -5.91 -6.03 6.91
N GLU A 104 -5.87 -4.87 7.53
CA GLU A 104 -5.03 -4.63 8.68
C GLU A 104 -5.53 -5.44 9.88
N VAL A 105 -4.61 -6.09 10.59
CA VAL A 105 -4.91 -6.82 11.84
C VAL A 105 -4.24 -6.20 13.04
N TRP A 106 -3.18 -5.43 12.83
CA TRP A 106 -2.48 -4.67 13.85
C TRP A 106 -1.73 -3.50 13.21
N HIS A 107 -1.54 -2.39 13.95
CA HIS A 107 -0.62 -1.33 13.52
C HIS A 107 0.00 -0.57 14.68
N ARG A 108 1.11 0.10 14.39
CA ARG A 108 1.71 1.16 15.22
C ARG A 108 2.00 2.37 14.35
N THR A 109 1.59 3.53 14.83
CA THR A 109 1.91 4.82 14.21
C THR A 109 2.88 5.60 15.06
N ASP A 110 4.03 5.96 14.50
CA ASP A 110 4.97 6.92 15.06
C ASP A 110 4.87 8.24 14.27
N ARG A 111 4.73 9.35 14.98
CA ARG A 111 4.52 10.66 14.35
C ARG A 111 5.34 11.77 14.98
N PHE A 112 5.92 12.63 14.11
CA PHE A 112 6.53 13.87 14.53
C PHE A 112 6.17 15.00 13.54
N GLY A 113 5.39 16.00 13.98
CA GLY A 113 4.98 17.11 13.15
C GLY A 113 4.27 16.68 11.86
N ASN A 114 4.90 16.90 10.74
CA ASN A 114 4.37 16.59 9.40
C ASN A 114 4.92 15.29 8.79
N ILE A 115 5.56 14.44 9.57
CA ILE A 115 5.97 13.09 9.15
C ILE A 115 5.30 12.04 10.03
N ALA A 116 4.98 10.90 9.43
CA ALA A 116 4.47 9.73 10.13
C ALA A 116 5.01 8.45 9.50
N HIS A 117 5.14 7.43 10.33
CA HIS A 117 5.42 6.06 9.94
C HIS A 117 4.33 5.16 10.50
N VAL A 118 3.68 4.39 9.63
CA VAL A 118 2.71 3.36 10.04
C VAL A 118 3.32 2.00 9.72
N PHE A 119 3.52 1.20 10.75
CA PHE A 119 3.94 -0.20 10.64
C PHE A 119 2.70 -1.05 10.81
N SER A 120 2.20 -1.63 9.72
CA SER A 120 0.87 -2.23 9.61
C SER A 120 0.98 -3.71 9.26
N THR A 121 0.53 -4.58 10.16
CA THR A 121 0.43 -6.02 9.91
C THR A 121 -0.87 -6.32 9.16
N TYR A 122 -0.77 -7.07 8.09
CA TYR A 122 -1.91 -7.43 7.26
C TYR A 122 -2.11 -8.94 7.13
N GLU A 123 -3.33 -9.32 6.77
CA GLU A 123 -3.70 -10.63 6.26
C GLU A 123 -4.33 -10.47 4.88
N SER A 124 -3.89 -11.29 3.93
CA SER A 124 -4.48 -11.36 2.59
C SER A 124 -5.28 -12.64 2.37
N ARG A 125 -6.36 -12.53 1.61
CA ARG A 125 -7.29 -13.61 1.27
C ARG A 125 -7.60 -13.57 -0.21
N LEU A 126 -7.96 -14.72 -0.77
CA LEU A 126 -8.35 -14.86 -2.16
C LEU A 126 -9.81 -15.33 -2.26
N ASP A 127 -10.47 -14.88 -3.34
CA ASP A 127 -11.81 -15.29 -3.77
C ASP A 127 -12.98 -14.90 -2.83
N SER A 128 -12.74 -14.73 -1.53
CA SER A 128 -13.74 -14.28 -0.55
C SER A 128 -13.08 -13.55 0.63
N PRO A 129 -13.72 -12.52 1.20
CA PRO A 129 -13.24 -11.89 2.44
C PRO A 129 -13.28 -12.84 3.66
N ASP A 130 -14.07 -13.91 3.59
CA ASP A 130 -14.28 -14.88 4.66
C ASP A 130 -13.42 -16.13 4.49
N SER A 131 -12.64 -16.25 3.39
CA SER A 131 -11.73 -17.38 3.21
C SER A 131 -10.58 -17.35 4.22
N ASP A 132 -9.90 -18.48 4.41
CA ASP A 132 -8.69 -18.52 5.22
C ASP A 132 -7.61 -17.61 4.63
N PRO A 133 -6.78 -16.97 5.47
CA PRO A 133 -5.66 -16.17 4.99
C PRO A 133 -4.69 -17.00 4.16
N VAL A 134 -4.31 -16.48 2.99
CA VAL A 134 -3.29 -17.08 2.11
C VAL A 134 -1.93 -16.45 2.32
N GLY A 135 -1.85 -15.32 3.02
CA GLY A 135 -0.62 -14.64 3.33
C GLY A 135 -0.78 -13.65 4.46
N ARG A 136 0.33 -13.38 5.15
CA ARG A 136 0.47 -12.33 6.16
C ARG A 136 1.79 -11.61 5.91
N GLY A 137 1.88 -10.40 6.38
CA GLY A 137 3.11 -9.62 6.29
C GLY A 137 2.98 -8.30 7.02
N ILE A 138 3.99 -7.46 6.85
CA ILE A 138 4.01 -6.12 7.42
C ILE A 138 4.28 -5.11 6.31
N ASN A 139 3.44 -4.09 6.24
CA ASN A 139 3.64 -2.89 5.45
C ASN A 139 4.30 -1.81 6.31
N SER A 140 5.45 -1.30 5.88
CA SER A 140 6.12 -0.12 6.41
C SER A 140 5.73 1.07 5.55
N VAL A 141 4.88 1.95 6.06
CA VAL A 141 4.30 3.06 5.31
C VAL A 141 4.86 4.38 5.80
N GLN A 142 5.52 5.13 4.91
CA GLN A 142 6.00 6.47 5.17
C GLN A 142 5.00 7.50 4.66
N LEU A 143 4.64 8.45 5.53
CA LEU A 143 3.68 9.49 5.17
C LEU A 143 4.22 10.87 5.52
N VAL A 144 3.78 11.85 4.74
CA VAL A 144 4.03 13.26 4.99
C VAL A 144 2.72 14.05 4.96
N ARG A 145 2.65 15.11 5.78
CA ARG A 145 1.51 16.03 5.79
C ARG A 145 1.85 17.29 5.01
N SER A 146 1.06 17.57 4.00
CA SER A 146 1.16 18.78 3.19
C SER A 146 -0.22 19.24 2.74
N GLN A 147 -0.42 20.55 2.62
CA GLN A 147 -1.70 21.15 2.16
C GLN A 147 -2.93 20.66 2.95
N GLY A 148 -2.76 20.47 4.27
CA GLY A 148 -3.85 20.09 5.16
C GLY A 148 -4.23 18.61 5.14
N ARG A 149 -3.49 17.76 4.41
CA ARG A 149 -3.78 16.32 4.26
C ARG A 149 -2.53 15.46 4.42
N TRP A 150 -2.73 14.17 4.69
CA TRP A 150 -1.68 13.17 4.65
C TRP A 150 -1.51 12.57 3.24
N TRP A 151 -0.27 12.27 2.91
CA TRP A 151 0.16 11.68 1.64
C TRP A 151 1.07 10.51 1.92
N ILE A 152 0.86 9.41 1.24
CA ILE A 152 1.77 8.26 1.29
C ILE A 152 2.95 8.55 0.34
N ALA A 153 4.16 8.49 0.87
CA ALA A 153 5.41 8.69 0.14
C ALA A 153 6.04 7.36 -0.31
N GLU A 154 5.89 6.32 0.52
CA GLU A 154 6.45 5.00 0.25
C GLU A 154 5.68 3.93 1.01
N ILE A 155 5.54 2.76 0.40
CA ILE A 155 5.14 1.51 1.06
C ILE A 155 6.20 0.47 0.75
N ALA A 156 6.92 0.01 1.79
CA ALA A 156 7.78 -1.16 1.71
C ALA A 156 7.12 -2.32 2.46
N TRP A 157 7.16 -3.54 1.93
CA TRP A 157 6.61 -4.68 2.64
C TRP A 157 7.44 -5.95 2.50
N ASP A 158 7.32 -6.77 3.53
CA ASP A 158 7.80 -8.13 3.54
C ASP A 158 6.68 -9.08 3.99
N VAL A 159 6.84 -10.33 3.64
CA VAL A 159 5.85 -11.37 3.90
C VAL A 159 6.30 -12.31 5.01
N GLU A 160 5.35 -12.81 5.79
CA GLU A 160 5.63 -13.83 6.80
C GLU A 160 6.01 -15.15 6.13
N THR A 161 7.11 -15.74 6.61
CA THR A 161 7.56 -17.08 6.22
C THR A 161 7.98 -17.85 7.47
N PRO A 162 8.20 -19.18 7.41
CA PRO A 162 8.74 -19.93 8.56
C PRO A 162 10.08 -19.38 9.05
N ALA A 163 10.89 -18.77 8.17
CA ALA A 163 12.18 -18.17 8.51
C ALA A 163 12.09 -16.70 8.92
N ASN A 164 10.93 -16.05 8.68
CA ASN A 164 10.66 -14.64 8.96
C ASN A 164 9.28 -14.50 9.59
N ALA A 165 9.12 -15.03 10.80
CA ALA A 165 7.85 -14.96 11.51
C ALA A 165 7.58 -13.54 12.03
N ILE A 166 6.31 -13.08 11.95
CA ILE A 166 5.90 -11.80 12.54
C ILE A 166 6.10 -11.86 14.05
N PRO A 167 6.87 -10.90 14.65
CA PRO A 167 7.06 -10.84 16.08
C PRO A 167 5.74 -10.69 16.85
N GLU A 168 5.69 -11.21 18.09
CA GLU A 168 4.48 -11.15 18.93
C GLU A 168 3.96 -9.72 19.14
N ASP A 169 4.88 -8.73 19.24
CA ASP A 169 4.54 -7.31 19.44
C ASP A 169 3.83 -6.67 18.23
N TYR A 170 3.76 -7.37 17.12
CA TYR A 170 3.14 -6.91 15.85
C TYR A 170 1.96 -7.79 15.40
N ARG A 171 1.37 -8.54 16.33
CA ARG A 171 0.23 -9.44 16.07
C ARG A 171 -1.08 -8.94 16.65
#